data_cdf7c4f75f984f098130f137c890206a
#
_entry.id   cdf7c4f75f984f098130f137c890206a
#
_cell.length_a   1.000
_cell.length_b   1.000
_cell.length_c   1.000
_cell.angle_alpha   90.00
_cell.angle_beta   90.00
_cell.angle_gamma   90.00
#
_symmetry.space_group_name_H-M   'P 1'
#
loop_
_entity.id
_entity.type
_entity.pdbx_description
1 polymer ?
#
loop_
_entity_poly.entity_id
_entity_poly.type
_entity_poly.pdbx_seq_one_letter_code
_entity_poly.pdbx_strand_id
1 'polypeptide(L)' 'ECYIPPALNISSGTTVVWENNDSAAHLATSGTPDGGPDGSFDSGMIMAGATYEFEFLDKGEFVYYCLVHPWMVGTVTVE' A
#
# COMPACT_ATOMS: atom_id res chain seq x y z
N GLU A 1 -7.18 -11.26 3.88
CA GLU A 1 -7.98 -10.07 3.69
C GLU A 1 -7.39 -9.18 2.62
N CYS A 2 -8.24 -8.43 1.93
CA CYS A 2 -7.81 -7.50 0.91
C CYS A 2 -7.77 -6.08 1.47
N TYR A 3 -6.96 -5.23 0.83
CA TYR A 3 -6.98 -3.81 1.16
C TYR A 3 -8.32 -3.19 0.72
N ILE A 4 -8.81 -2.23 1.49
CA ILE A 4 -10.10 -1.59 1.24
C ILE A 4 -9.89 -0.07 1.24
N PRO A 5 -10.17 0.62 0.13
CA PRO A 5 -10.58 0.05 -1.16
C PRO A 5 -9.39 -0.56 -1.90
N PRO A 6 -9.63 -1.56 -2.75
CA PRO A 6 -8.51 -2.19 -3.49
C PRO A 6 -7.96 -1.30 -4.59
N ALA A 7 -8.69 -0.30 -5.02
CA ALA A 7 -8.25 0.68 -5.99
C ALA A 7 -8.62 2.07 -5.49
N LEU A 8 -7.65 2.99 -5.54
CA LEU A 8 -7.84 4.34 -5.03
C LEU A 8 -7.31 5.35 -6.05
N ASN A 9 -8.14 6.35 -6.36
CA ASN A 9 -7.76 7.45 -7.25
C ASN A 9 -7.56 8.69 -6.41
N ILE A 10 -6.40 9.34 -6.54
CA ILE A 10 -6.06 10.52 -5.76
C ILE A 10 -5.40 11.57 -6.66
N SER A 11 -5.34 12.80 -6.17
CA SER A 11 -4.58 13.88 -6.81
C SER A 11 -3.15 13.86 -6.31
N SER A 12 -2.20 14.33 -7.12
CA SER A 12 -0.81 14.42 -6.66
C SER A 12 -0.73 15.36 -5.46
N GLY A 13 0.12 15.00 -4.50
CA GLY A 13 0.23 15.70 -3.23
C GLY A 13 -0.67 15.16 -2.13
N THR A 14 -1.47 14.14 -2.42
CA THR A 14 -2.33 13.52 -1.42
C THR A 14 -1.54 12.52 -0.58
N THR A 15 -1.77 12.55 0.74
CA THR A 15 -1.21 11.55 1.66
C THR A 15 -2.20 10.43 1.84
N VAL A 16 -1.76 9.20 1.59
CA VAL A 16 -2.58 8.00 1.80
C VAL A 16 -2.18 7.38 3.13
N VAL A 17 -3.17 7.00 3.91
CA VAL A 17 -2.96 6.37 5.22
C VAL A 17 -3.42 4.92 5.14
N TRP A 18 -2.54 4.00 5.47
CA TRP A 18 -2.87 2.58 5.62
C TRP A 18 -3.09 2.31 7.10
N GLU A 19 -4.26 1.80 7.43
CA GLU A 19 -4.61 1.48 8.81
C GLU A 19 -4.81 -0.01 8.94
N ASN A 20 -4.12 -0.63 9.89
CA ASN A 20 -4.25 -2.07 10.12
C ASN A 20 -5.24 -2.32 11.25
N ASN A 21 -6.46 -2.68 10.87
CA ASN A 21 -7.52 -3.02 11.82
C ASN A 21 -7.61 -4.51 12.11
N ASP A 22 -6.69 -5.29 11.53
CA ASP A 22 -6.62 -6.73 11.72
C ASP A 22 -5.76 -7.05 12.93
N SER A 23 -5.90 -8.27 13.44
CA SER A 23 -5.06 -8.77 14.55
C SER A 23 -3.68 -9.19 14.07
N ALA A 24 -3.50 -9.44 12.77
CA ALA A 24 -2.22 -9.82 12.19
C ALA A 24 -1.48 -8.59 11.67
N ALA A 25 -0.14 -8.67 11.62
CA ALA A 25 0.66 -7.61 11.02
C ALA A 25 0.59 -7.70 9.50
N HIS A 26 0.64 -6.55 8.84
CA HIS A 26 0.63 -6.45 7.38
C HIS A 26 1.69 -5.47 6.91
N LEU A 27 2.01 -5.51 5.62
CA LEU A 27 2.92 -4.56 4.99
C LEU A 27 2.23 -3.92 3.78
N ALA A 28 2.64 -2.71 3.45
CA ALA A 28 2.25 -2.06 2.21
C ALA A 28 3.53 -1.76 1.44
N THR A 29 3.87 -2.62 0.49
CA THR A 29 5.10 -2.56 -0.27
C THR A 29 4.79 -2.33 -1.73
N SER A 30 5.34 -1.27 -2.34
CA SER A 30 5.11 -1.00 -3.75
C SER A 30 5.78 -2.07 -4.61
N GLY A 31 5.07 -2.46 -5.68
CA GLY A 31 5.51 -3.53 -6.57
C GLY A 31 4.42 -4.56 -6.77
N THR A 32 4.81 -5.74 -7.25
CA THR A 32 3.87 -6.83 -7.47
C THR A 32 4.41 -8.11 -6.84
N PRO A 33 3.53 -9.06 -6.49
CA PRO A 33 4.02 -10.33 -5.92
C PRO A 33 4.96 -11.07 -6.85
N ASP A 34 4.74 -10.99 -8.17
CA ASP A 34 5.57 -11.65 -9.16
C ASP A 34 6.90 -10.91 -9.39
N GLY A 35 6.84 -9.58 -9.45
CA GLY A 35 8.02 -8.76 -9.73
C GLY A 35 8.80 -8.36 -8.48
N GLY A 36 8.20 -8.48 -7.32
CA GLY A 36 8.81 -8.08 -6.06
C GLY A 36 8.72 -6.58 -5.80
N PRO A 37 9.31 -6.11 -4.72
CA PRO A 37 9.30 -4.68 -4.37
C PRO A 37 9.98 -3.84 -5.44
N ASP A 38 9.40 -2.68 -5.77
CA ASP A 38 9.95 -1.79 -6.79
C ASP A 38 10.66 -0.57 -6.20
N GLY A 39 10.64 -0.41 -4.90
CA GLY A 39 11.38 0.65 -4.21
C GLY A 39 10.67 1.99 -4.10
N SER A 40 9.45 2.12 -4.64
CA SER A 40 8.72 3.40 -4.54
C SER A 40 8.33 3.72 -3.11
N PHE A 41 7.81 2.73 -2.39
CA PHE A 41 7.57 2.85 -0.95
C PHE A 41 7.52 1.49 -0.29
N ASP A 42 7.72 1.47 1.02
CA ASP A 42 7.67 0.26 1.82
C ASP A 42 7.37 0.65 3.26
N SER A 43 6.25 0.18 3.77
CA SER A 43 5.82 0.54 5.12
C SER A 43 6.60 -0.18 6.21
N GLY A 44 7.25 -1.30 5.88
CA GLY A 44 7.66 -2.24 6.91
C GLY A 44 6.44 -2.87 7.56
N MET A 45 6.62 -3.51 8.69
CA MET A 45 5.52 -4.19 9.40
C MET A 45 4.56 -3.18 10.01
N ILE A 46 3.30 -3.22 9.58
CA ILE A 46 2.23 -2.44 10.21
C ILE A 46 1.55 -3.35 11.21
N MET A 47 1.81 -3.12 12.47
CA MET A 47 1.25 -3.94 13.54
C MET A 47 -0.23 -3.66 13.73
N ALA A 48 -0.92 -4.54 14.44
CA ALA A 48 -2.35 -4.36 14.73
C ALA A 48 -2.59 -3.00 15.38
N GLY A 49 -3.52 -2.23 14.86
CA GLY A 49 -3.85 -0.89 15.36
C GLY A 49 -2.90 0.22 14.91
N ALA A 50 -1.84 -0.11 14.19
CA ALA A 50 -0.88 0.89 13.70
C ALA A 50 -1.27 1.42 12.33
N THR A 51 -0.62 2.51 11.92
CA THR A 51 -0.87 3.14 10.63
C THR A 51 0.45 3.40 9.92
N TYR A 52 0.36 3.56 8.59
CA TYR A 52 1.48 3.97 7.74
C TYR A 52 0.97 5.03 6.78
N GLU A 53 1.74 6.11 6.61
CA GLU A 53 1.38 7.21 5.73
C GLU A 53 2.43 7.40 4.65
N PHE A 54 1.97 7.70 3.44
CA PHE A 54 2.88 8.03 2.34
C PHE A 54 2.23 9.11 1.46
N GLU A 55 3.00 10.17 1.18
CA GLU A 55 2.53 11.25 0.32
C GLU A 55 2.93 10.98 -1.12
N PHE A 56 1.94 10.94 -2.02
CA PHE A 56 2.16 10.65 -3.44
C PHE A 56 2.32 11.96 -4.21
N LEU A 57 3.56 12.29 -4.52
CA LEU A 57 3.88 13.52 -5.26
C LEU A 57 3.88 13.30 -6.77
N ASP A 58 4.29 12.12 -7.22
CA ASP A 58 4.40 11.81 -8.64
C ASP A 58 3.12 11.22 -9.17
N LYS A 59 2.74 11.63 -10.38
CA LYS A 59 1.58 11.06 -11.06
C LYS A 59 1.91 9.68 -11.60
N GLY A 60 0.91 8.82 -11.66
CA GLY A 60 1.09 7.48 -12.18
C GLY A 60 0.27 6.46 -11.42
N GLU A 61 0.49 5.20 -11.74
CA GLU A 61 -0.19 4.09 -11.09
C GLU A 61 0.81 3.33 -10.23
N PHE A 62 0.46 3.14 -8.96
CA PHE A 62 1.32 2.45 -7.99
C PHE A 62 0.59 1.23 -7.47
N VAL A 63 1.13 0.05 -7.78
CA VAL A 63 0.62 -1.21 -7.26
C VAL A 63 1.40 -1.54 -5.99
N TYR A 64 0.70 -2.04 -4.99
CA TYR A 64 1.34 -2.45 -3.73
C TYR A 64 0.74 -3.76 -3.25
N TYR A 65 1.47 -4.44 -2.38
CA TYR A 65 1.04 -5.73 -1.86
C TYR A 65 1.64 -5.95 -0.47
N CYS A 66 1.13 -6.98 0.22
CA CYS A 66 1.67 -7.37 1.52
C CYS A 66 2.67 -8.51 1.33
N LEU A 67 3.91 -8.33 1.80
CA LEU A 67 4.95 -9.34 1.62
C LEU A 67 4.63 -10.66 2.30
N VAL A 68 3.93 -10.62 3.44
CA VAL A 68 3.56 -11.83 4.18
C VAL A 68 2.24 -12.42 3.71
N HIS A 69 1.46 -11.65 2.94
CA HIS A 69 0.18 -12.10 2.37
C HIS A 69 0.13 -11.63 0.91
N PRO A 70 0.87 -12.28 -0.01
CA PRO A 70 1.04 -11.76 -1.38
C PRO A 70 -0.26 -11.61 -2.17
N TRP A 71 -1.34 -12.26 -1.76
CA TRP A 71 -2.64 -12.09 -2.41
C TRP A 71 -3.32 -10.77 -2.06
N MET A 72 -2.80 -10.04 -1.06
CA MET A 72 -3.33 -8.73 -0.69
C MET A 72 -2.67 -7.68 -1.56
N VAL A 73 -3.35 -7.30 -2.64
CA VAL A 73 -2.84 -6.35 -3.63
C VAL A 73 -3.80 -5.17 -3.74
N GLY A 74 -3.24 -3.97 -3.84
CA GLY A 74 -4.01 -2.76 -4.06
C GLY A 74 -3.33 -1.88 -5.08
N THR A 75 -4.05 -0.88 -5.58
CA THR A 75 -3.55 0.05 -6.58
C THR A 75 -3.92 1.48 -6.19
N VAL A 76 -2.95 2.39 -6.29
CA VAL A 76 -3.18 3.83 -6.13
C VAL A 76 -2.89 4.49 -7.46
N THR A 77 -3.88 5.18 -8.01
CA THR A 77 -3.72 5.97 -9.23
C THR A 77 -3.64 7.44 -8.84
N VAL A 78 -2.54 8.09 -9.20
CA VAL A 78 -2.28 9.49 -8.86
C VAL A 78 -2.45 10.32 -10.13
N GLU A 79 -3.37 11.26 -10.10
CA GLU A 79 -3.73 12.08 -11.26
C GLU A 79 -3.21 13.51 -11.17
#